data_bee7ec19a8b8fbf65f529088fb4b8a92
#
_entry.id   bee7ec19a8b8fbf65f529088fb4b8a92
#
_cell.length_a   1.000
_cell.length_b   1.000
_cell.length_c   1.000
_cell.angle_alpha   90.00
_cell.angle_beta   90.00
_cell.angle_gamma   90.00
#
_symmetry.space_group_name_H-M   'P 1'
#
loop_
_entity.id
_entity.type
_entity.pdbx_description
1 polymer ?
#
loop_
_entity_poly.entity_id
_entity_poly.type
_entity_poly.pdbx_seq_one_letter_code
_entity_poly.pdbx_strand_id
1 'polypeptide(L)'
;DYRVGWVCALSLELVAATSMLDVEHGMPSDFIWQPKFDHNQYFFGQIGSHNVVLVVLPEGVSGLTHAALATKLMANAFPSLGFALMVGIAGGVPSTTNDIRLGDVVVSTPVPGHPGVLQYDFGKTGPDGEFATTRALNRPPLEALTAISAMKRRYYMKRSVLTNLMSDILLKNPVMSEEFSHQGVDSDVLFRADHDHVAGSDCANCNRVMAMVRPPRPTSEPRIHYGLIGSGNQVIKNGRFRDRLREKHGILCFEMEGAGAVEAFPSLVIRGICDYADSHKNDLWQGYAALTAAAYARDLL
;
A
#
# COMPACT_ATOMS: atom_id res chain seq x y z
N ASP A 1 -22.54 4.38 13.73
CA ASP A 1 -21.47 3.41 14.04
C ASP A 1 -20.45 3.32 12.89
N TYR A 2 -19.15 3.51 13.18
CA TYR A 2 -18.05 3.30 12.23
C TYR A 2 -17.59 1.86 12.31
N ARG A 3 -17.60 1.15 11.17
CA ARG A 3 -17.27 -0.27 11.12
C ARG A 3 -15.95 -0.57 10.38
N VAL A 4 -15.48 0.36 9.58
CA VAL A 4 -14.23 0.24 8.82
C VAL A 4 -13.25 1.31 9.27
N GLY A 5 -12.07 0.89 9.70
CA GLY A 5 -10.93 1.76 9.92
C GLY A 5 -10.10 1.88 8.63
N TRP A 6 -9.51 3.05 8.40
CA TRP A 6 -8.60 3.27 7.29
C TRP A 6 -7.36 4.01 7.82
N VAL A 7 -6.20 3.38 7.70
CA VAL A 7 -4.92 3.90 8.21
C VAL A 7 -4.04 4.30 7.04
N CYS A 8 -3.54 5.53 7.07
CA CYS A 8 -2.58 6.09 6.13
C CYS A 8 -1.26 6.39 6.86
N ALA A 9 -0.12 6.23 6.19
CA ALA A 9 1.18 6.60 6.74
C ALA A 9 1.59 8.03 6.38
N LEU A 10 1.19 8.52 5.20
CA LEU A 10 1.60 9.79 4.62
C LEU A 10 0.40 10.71 4.39
N SER A 11 0.65 12.02 4.44
CA SER A 11 -0.37 13.04 4.13
C SER A 11 -0.95 12.88 2.73
N LEU A 12 -0.13 12.53 1.73
CA LEU A 12 -0.60 12.27 0.36
C LEU A 12 -1.55 11.05 0.27
N GLU A 13 -1.32 10.02 1.10
CA GLU A 13 -2.22 8.86 1.18
C GLU A 13 -3.56 9.23 1.82
N LEU A 14 -3.53 10.13 2.81
CA LEU A 14 -4.76 10.66 3.41
C LEU A 14 -5.57 11.49 2.40
N VAL A 15 -4.90 12.33 1.59
CA VAL A 15 -5.56 13.09 0.50
C VAL A 15 -6.24 12.13 -0.48
N ALA A 16 -5.54 11.08 -0.91
CA ALA A 16 -6.13 10.06 -1.77
C ALA A 16 -7.30 9.34 -1.10
N ALA A 17 -7.17 8.99 0.18
CA ALA A 17 -8.22 8.28 0.94
C ALA A 17 -9.48 9.15 1.14
N THR A 18 -9.32 10.41 1.54
CA THR A 18 -10.46 11.32 1.76
C THR A 18 -11.17 11.66 0.45
N SER A 19 -10.44 11.76 -0.66
CA SER A 19 -11.05 11.97 -1.99
C SER A 19 -11.97 10.82 -2.44
N MET A 20 -11.86 9.64 -1.81
CA MET A 20 -12.70 8.48 -2.09
C MET A 20 -14.03 8.47 -1.32
N LEU A 21 -14.21 9.35 -0.35
CA LEU A 21 -15.45 9.41 0.42
C LEU A 21 -16.62 9.91 -0.45
N ASP A 22 -17.77 9.28 -0.32
CA ASP A 22 -19.02 9.76 -0.93
C ASP A 22 -19.54 10.99 -0.17
N VAL A 23 -19.38 10.96 1.16
CA VAL A 23 -19.78 12.04 2.07
C VAL A 23 -18.73 12.15 3.17
N GLU A 24 -18.25 13.35 3.42
CA GLU A 24 -17.48 13.66 4.63
C GLU A 24 -18.41 13.93 5.79
N HIS A 25 -18.11 13.35 6.95
CA HIS A 25 -18.86 13.59 8.19
C HIS A 25 -18.09 14.53 9.10
N GLY A 26 -18.82 15.37 9.85
CA GLY A 26 -18.27 16.04 11.02
C GLY A 26 -17.92 15.04 12.13
N MET A 27 -17.20 15.52 13.15
CA MET A 27 -16.93 14.70 14.35
C MET A 27 -18.27 14.24 14.97
N PRO A 28 -18.45 12.91 15.24
CA PRO A 28 -19.66 12.40 15.85
C PRO A 28 -19.92 13.04 17.21
N SER A 29 -21.16 13.41 17.49
CA SER A 29 -21.54 14.13 18.73
C SER A 29 -21.36 13.29 20.00
N ASP A 30 -21.35 11.98 19.86
CA ASP A 30 -21.13 10.98 20.92
C ASP A 30 -19.66 10.55 21.03
N PHE A 31 -18.79 11.05 20.17
CA PHE A 31 -17.35 10.74 20.20
C PHE A 31 -16.63 11.63 21.22
N ILE A 32 -16.12 11.00 22.29
CA ILE A 32 -15.33 11.69 23.32
C ILE A 32 -13.85 11.44 23.03
N TRP A 33 -13.23 12.40 22.33
CA TRP A 33 -11.81 12.35 22.12
C TRP A 33 -11.03 12.65 23.41
N GLN A 34 -10.03 11.82 23.73
CA GLN A 34 -9.21 11.96 24.91
C GLN A 34 -7.73 12.23 24.52
N PRO A 35 -7.36 13.48 24.17
CA PRO A 35 -6.07 13.80 23.58
C PRO A 35 -4.87 13.46 24.48
N LYS A 36 -5.08 13.29 25.79
CA LYS A 36 -4.02 12.85 26.72
C LYS A 36 -3.59 11.41 26.48
N PHE A 37 -4.45 10.56 25.93
CA PHE A 37 -4.22 9.12 25.75
C PHE A 37 -4.26 8.70 24.28
N ASP A 38 -4.86 9.50 23.42
CA ASP A 38 -5.01 9.25 21.99
C ASP A 38 -4.54 10.48 21.20
N HIS A 39 -3.41 10.34 20.53
CA HIS A 39 -2.79 11.40 19.72
C HIS A 39 -3.23 11.36 18.26
N ASN A 40 -4.09 10.42 17.87
CA ASN A 40 -4.61 10.35 16.52
C ASN A 40 -5.48 11.55 16.20
N GLN A 41 -5.39 12.01 14.96
CA GLN A 41 -6.40 12.87 14.34
C GLN A 41 -7.30 12.01 13.47
N TYR A 42 -8.59 12.06 13.69
CA TYR A 42 -9.58 11.25 12.99
C TYR A 42 -10.32 12.07 11.94
N PHE A 43 -10.55 11.43 10.79
CA PHE A 43 -11.41 11.94 9.72
C PHE A 43 -12.55 10.95 9.54
N PHE A 44 -13.71 11.44 9.15
CA PHE A 44 -14.93 10.67 9.15
C PHE A 44 -15.65 10.79 7.83
N GLY A 45 -16.27 9.71 7.36
CA GLY A 45 -17.06 9.76 6.15
C GLY A 45 -17.76 8.45 5.84
N GLN A 46 -18.30 8.38 4.63
CA GLN A 46 -19.04 7.22 4.13
C GLN A 46 -18.54 6.82 2.74
N ILE A 47 -18.45 5.53 2.52
CA ILE A 47 -18.22 4.90 1.21
C ILE A 47 -19.33 3.86 1.00
N GLY A 48 -20.20 4.04 0.02
CA GLY A 48 -21.34 3.18 -0.20
C GLY A 48 -22.23 3.11 1.05
N SER A 49 -22.37 1.94 1.65
CA SER A 49 -23.11 1.72 2.90
C SER A 49 -22.23 1.71 4.16
N HIS A 50 -20.91 1.93 4.02
CA HIS A 50 -19.94 1.81 5.10
C HIS A 50 -19.55 3.17 5.66
N ASN A 51 -19.78 3.38 6.96
CA ASN A 51 -19.15 4.49 7.67
C ASN A 51 -17.67 4.14 7.93
N VAL A 52 -16.77 5.02 7.52
CA VAL A 52 -15.33 4.84 7.56
C VAL A 52 -14.72 5.91 8.46
N VAL A 53 -13.86 5.49 9.39
CA VAL A 53 -12.99 6.39 10.15
C VAL A 53 -11.57 6.27 9.63
N LEU A 54 -10.96 7.42 9.30
CA LEU A 54 -9.61 7.48 8.77
C LEU A 54 -8.66 8.07 9.82
N VAL A 55 -7.42 7.59 9.80
CA VAL A 55 -6.32 8.12 10.61
C VAL A 55 -5.06 8.18 9.76
N VAL A 56 -4.23 9.19 10.00
CA VAL A 56 -2.91 9.32 9.40
C VAL A 56 -1.85 9.35 10.50
N LEU A 57 -0.67 8.76 10.23
CA LEU A 57 0.46 8.86 11.14
C LEU A 57 0.95 10.30 11.24
N PRO A 58 1.56 10.70 12.36
CA PRO A 58 2.15 12.02 12.51
C PRO A 58 3.20 12.30 11.43
N GLU A 59 3.28 13.55 10.99
CA GLU A 59 4.22 13.97 9.93
C GLU A 59 5.68 13.63 10.32
N GLY A 60 6.42 13.06 9.37
CA GLY A 60 7.81 12.62 9.57
C GLY A 60 7.97 11.35 10.40
N VAL A 61 6.87 10.70 10.78
CA VAL A 61 6.87 9.48 11.60
C VAL A 61 6.27 8.32 10.81
N SER A 62 7.02 7.24 10.66
CA SER A 62 6.62 6.03 9.92
C SER A 62 7.06 4.75 10.65
N GLY A 63 6.74 3.61 10.09
CA GLY A 63 7.20 2.31 10.52
C GLY A 63 6.25 1.56 11.44
N LEU A 64 6.64 0.33 11.73
CA LEU A 64 5.80 -0.69 12.38
C LEU A 64 5.20 -0.25 13.71
N THR A 65 6.01 0.39 14.57
CA THR A 65 5.58 0.78 15.92
C THR A 65 4.49 1.84 15.88
N HIS A 66 4.65 2.85 15.02
CA HIS A 66 3.68 3.95 14.94
C HIS A 66 2.39 3.51 14.25
N ALA A 67 2.49 2.67 13.22
CA ALA A 67 1.32 2.06 12.59
C ALA A 67 0.55 1.18 13.57
N ALA A 68 1.23 0.37 14.39
CA ALA A 68 0.59 -0.43 15.44
C ALA A 68 -0.12 0.46 16.47
N LEU A 69 0.54 1.52 16.93
CA LEU A 69 -0.02 2.43 17.92
C LEU A 69 -1.26 3.14 17.37
N ALA A 70 -1.17 3.76 16.18
CA ALA A 70 -2.29 4.46 15.57
C ALA A 70 -3.50 3.53 15.33
N THR A 71 -3.24 2.34 14.79
CA THR A 71 -4.28 1.33 14.56
C THR A 71 -4.94 0.87 15.87
N LYS A 72 -4.15 0.65 16.92
CA LYS A 72 -4.66 0.22 18.22
C LYS A 72 -5.49 1.29 18.92
N LEU A 73 -5.02 2.53 18.89
CA LEU A 73 -5.75 3.67 19.46
C LEU A 73 -7.08 3.87 18.72
N MET A 74 -7.09 3.80 17.38
CA MET A 74 -8.31 3.85 16.58
C MET A 74 -9.29 2.73 16.96
N ALA A 75 -8.82 1.48 17.08
CA ALA A 75 -9.67 0.35 17.48
C ALA A 75 -10.25 0.52 18.89
N ASN A 76 -9.51 1.13 19.82
CA ASN A 76 -10.00 1.43 21.15
C ASN A 76 -11.02 2.58 21.16
N ALA A 77 -10.82 3.61 20.34
CA ALA A 77 -11.70 4.76 20.21
C ALA A 77 -13.03 4.42 19.53
N PHE A 78 -13.02 3.42 18.64
CA PHE A 78 -14.20 2.98 17.87
C PHE A 78 -14.47 1.48 18.08
N PRO A 79 -15.14 1.08 19.18
CA PRO A 79 -15.34 -0.34 19.52
C PRO A 79 -16.20 -1.12 18.51
N SER A 80 -16.94 -0.44 17.63
CA SER A 80 -17.75 -1.06 16.57
C SER A 80 -16.94 -1.45 15.33
N LEU A 81 -15.64 -1.12 15.27
CA LEU A 81 -14.78 -1.49 14.14
C LEU A 81 -14.70 -3.01 13.97
N GLY A 82 -15.00 -3.49 12.78
CA GLY A 82 -14.84 -4.89 12.39
C GLY A 82 -13.41 -5.20 11.93
N PHE A 83 -12.85 -4.31 11.12
CA PHE A 83 -11.48 -4.43 10.59
C PHE A 83 -10.93 -3.06 10.16
N ALA A 84 -9.63 -3.03 9.86
CA ALA A 84 -8.97 -1.86 9.29
C ALA A 84 -8.39 -2.17 7.90
N LEU A 85 -8.29 -1.12 7.08
CA LEU A 85 -7.54 -1.09 5.83
C LEU A 85 -6.26 -0.29 6.08
N MET A 86 -5.08 -0.88 5.90
CA MET A 86 -3.81 -0.17 5.85
C MET A 86 -3.51 0.12 4.38
N VAL A 87 -3.79 1.36 3.95
CA VAL A 87 -3.73 1.75 2.53
C VAL A 87 -2.64 2.78 2.32
N GLY A 88 -1.75 2.52 1.38
CA GLY A 88 -0.65 3.43 1.09
C GLY A 88 0.18 2.98 -0.11
N ILE A 89 1.40 3.48 -0.19
CA ILE A 89 2.34 3.21 -1.27
C ILE A 89 3.42 2.20 -0.88
N ALA A 90 4.08 1.60 -1.87
CA ALA A 90 5.14 0.61 -1.66
C ALA A 90 6.11 0.53 -2.84
N GLY A 91 7.30 -0.01 -2.58
CA GLY A 91 8.24 -0.41 -3.61
C GLY A 91 7.92 -1.80 -4.18
N GLY A 92 7.65 -1.88 -5.47
CA GLY A 92 7.29 -3.11 -6.18
C GLY A 92 8.47 -4.07 -6.38
N VAL A 93 8.15 -5.35 -6.47
CA VAL A 93 9.11 -6.43 -6.67
C VAL A 93 8.72 -7.24 -7.91
N PRO A 94 9.04 -6.73 -9.12
CA PRO A 94 8.69 -7.42 -10.35
C PRO A 94 9.49 -8.72 -10.54
N SER A 95 8.87 -9.67 -11.23
CA SER A 95 9.48 -10.93 -11.61
C SER A 95 8.97 -11.39 -12.98
N THR A 96 9.50 -12.50 -13.49
CA THR A 96 9.03 -13.10 -14.75
C THR A 96 7.60 -13.61 -14.66
N THR A 97 7.15 -13.99 -13.45
CA THR A 97 5.76 -14.46 -13.19
C THR A 97 4.82 -13.34 -12.75
N ASN A 98 5.35 -12.27 -12.17
CA ASN A 98 4.58 -11.12 -11.68
C ASN A 98 5.13 -9.83 -12.30
N ASP A 99 4.57 -9.44 -13.46
CA ASP A 99 4.91 -8.17 -14.13
C ASP A 99 4.28 -6.99 -13.37
N ILE A 100 4.83 -6.70 -12.18
CA ILE A 100 4.42 -5.55 -11.36
C ILE A 100 5.00 -4.28 -11.97
N ARG A 101 4.15 -3.25 -12.13
CA ARG A 101 4.54 -1.94 -12.69
C ARG A 101 4.14 -0.79 -11.77
N LEU A 102 4.72 0.37 -12.03
CA LEU A 102 4.38 1.60 -11.31
C LEU A 102 2.89 1.92 -11.53
N GLY A 103 2.19 2.25 -10.45
CA GLY A 103 0.75 2.44 -10.42
C GLY A 103 -0.09 1.16 -10.24
N ASP A 104 0.51 -0.04 -10.30
CA ASP A 104 -0.21 -1.27 -9.93
C ASP A 104 -0.53 -1.31 -8.43
N VAL A 105 -1.43 -2.19 -8.03
CA VAL A 105 -1.80 -2.40 -6.62
C VAL A 105 -1.39 -3.80 -6.17
N VAL A 106 -0.80 -3.90 -4.99
CA VAL A 106 -0.58 -5.17 -4.29
C VAL A 106 -1.48 -5.24 -3.07
N VAL A 107 -2.18 -6.37 -2.93
CA VAL A 107 -3.11 -6.62 -1.82
C VAL A 107 -2.64 -7.84 -1.05
N SER A 108 -2.51 -7.69 0.27
CA SER A 108 -2.08 -8.78 1.14
C SER A 108 -3.10 -9.92 1.14
N THR A 109 -2.66 -11.09 0.68
CA THR A 109 -3.47 -12.31 0.75
C THR A 109 -2.60 -13.47 1.21
N PRO A 110 -3.16 -14.43 1.95
CA PRO A 110 -2.42 -15.63 2.36
C PRO A 110 -1.86 -16.38 1.13
N VAL A 111 -0.60 -16.80 1.26
CA VAL A 111 0.09 -17.67 0.31
C VAL A 111 0.69 -18.86 1.07
N PRO A 112 1.08 -19.96 0.41
CA PRO A 112 1.69 -21.10 1.10
C PRO A 112 2.82 -20.68 2.04
N GLY A 113 2.67 -21.00 3.33
CA GLY A 113 3.65 -20.66 4.37
C GLY A 113 3.57 -19.24 4.97
N HIS A 114 2.75 -18.33 4.42
CA HIS A 114 2.66 -16.95 4.89
C HIS A 114 1.22 -16.41 4.95
N PRO A 115 0.89 -15.58 5.96
CA PRO A 115 -0.47 -15.07 6.16
C PRO A 115 -0.86 -13.89 5.24
N GLY A 116 0.05 -13.36 4.40
CA GLY A 116 -0.17 -12.22 3.51
C GLY A 116 0.76 -11.04 3.78
N VAL A 117 1.28 -10.90 4.99
CA VAL A 117 2.34 -9.95 5.36
C VAL A 117 3.47 -10.71 6.05
N LEU A 118 4.71 -10.41 5.66
CA LEU A 118 5.92 -10.95 6.29
C LEU A 118 6.74 -9.81 6.87
N GLN A 119 6.99 -9.83 8.17
CA GLN A 119 8.00 -8.97 8.75
C GLN A 119 9.38 -9.53 8.44
N TYR A 120 10.07 -8.95 7.44
CA TYR A 120 11.32 -9.50 6.91
C TYR A 120 12.56 -9.14 7.75
N ASP A 121 12.46 -8.14 8.62
CA ASP A 121 13.55 -7.65 9.48
C ASP A 121 13.48 -8.16 10.94
N PHE A 122 12.56 -9.09 11.22
CA PHE A 122 12.44 -9.73 12.54
C PHE A 122 12.75 -11.22 12.46
N GLY A 123 13.80 -11.64 13.16
CA GLY A 123 14.24 -13.04 13.09
C GLY A 123 15.54 -13.31 13.84
N LYS A 124 16.25 -14.33 13.41
CA LYS A 124 17.51 -14.80 14.00
C LYS A 124 18.58 -14.88 12.91
N THR A 125 19.79 -14.42 13.23
CA THR A 125 20.97 -14.67 12.39
C THR A 125 21.63 -15.96 12.85
N GLY A 126 21.78 -16.93 11.94
CA GLY A 126 22.47 -18.18 12.17
C GLY A 126 23.99 -18.03 12.26
N PRO A 127 24.73 -19.09 12.64
CA PRO A 127 26.19 -19.08 12.71
C PRO A 127 26.86 -18.82 11.34
N ASP A 128 26.17 -19.14 10.26
CA ASP A 128 26.58 -18.93 8.86
C ASP A 128 26.32 -17.51 8.34
N GLY A 129 25.76 -16.63 9.19
CA GLY A 129 25.34 -15.28 8.84
C GLY A 129 23.98 -15.20 8.11
N GLU A 130 23.33 -16.32 7.85
CA GLU A 130 22.00 -16.34 7.23
C GLU A 130 20.90 -15.87 8.18
N PHE A 131 20.06 -14.96 7.70
CA PHE A 131 18.93 -14.45 8.46
C PHE A 131 17.66 -15.28 8.20
N ALA A 132 17.07 -15.80 9.27
CA ALA A 132 15.82 -16.53 9.23
C ALA A 132 14.72 -15.76 9.96
N THR A 133 13.64 -15.43 9.27
CA THR A 133 12.43 -14.83 9.87
C THR A 133 11.77 -15.85 10.80
N THR A 134 11.37 -15.42 12.00
CA THR A 134 10.83 -16.32 13.03
C THR A 134 9.42 -15.99 13.48
N ARG A 135 8.80 -14.95 12.89
CA ARG A 135 7.49 -14.46 13.30
C ARG A 135 6.43 -14.78 12.25
N ALA A 136 5.30 -15.34 12.68
CA ALA A 136 4.07 -15.40 11.91
C ALA A 136 3.15 -14.26 12.36
N LEU A 137 2.68 -13.45 11.41
CA LEU A 137 1.71 -12.39 11.65
C LEU A 137 0.27 -12.91 11.49
N ASN A 138 -0.71 -12.07 11.88
CA ASN A 138 -2.11 -12.39 11.67
C ASN A 138 -2.46 -12.33 10.17
N ARG A 139 -3.39 -13.21 9.75
CA ARG A 139 -3.97 -13.15 8.40
C ARG A 139 -5.01 -12.01 8.31
N PRO A 140 -5.29 -11.50 7.10
CA PRO A 140 -6.38 -10.57 6.89
C PRO A 140 -7.74 -11.13 7.35
N PRO A 141 -8.70 -10.25 7.72
CA PRO A 141 -10.05 -10.67 8.12
C PRO A 141 -10.75 -11.49 7.04
N LEU A 142 -11.56 -12.46 7.46
CA LEU A 142 -12.27 -13.35 6.52
C LEU A 142 -13.23 -12.57 5.61
N GLU A 143 -13.88 -11.55 6.14
CA GLU A 143 -14.78 -10.67 5.42
C GLU A 143 -14.06 -9.99 4.25
N ALA A 144 -12.87 -9.44 4.50
CA ALA A 144 -12.04 -8.81 3.46
C ALA A 144 -11.56 -9.85 2.43
N LEU A 145 -11.15 -11.04 2.85
CA LEU A 145 -10.75 -12.11 1.93
C LEU A 145 -11.92 -12.61 1.07
N THR A 146 -13.13 -12.65 1.61
CA THR A 146 -14.35 -13.00 0.87
C THR A 146 -14.69 -11.90 -0.15
N ALA A 147 -14.60 -10.63 0.24
CA ALA A 147 -14.79 -9.49 -0.67
C ALA A 147 -13.77 -9.51 -1.81
N ILE A 148 -12.49 -9.80 -1.53
CA ILE A 148 -11.44 -9.98 -2.55
C ILE A 148 -11.82 -11.08 -3.55
N SER A 149 -12.39 -12.20 -3.11
CA SER A 149 -12.82 -13.29 -4.01
C SER A 149 -13.94 -12.82 -4.95
N ALA A 150 -14.89 -12.03 -4.45
CA ALA A 150 -15.95 -11.44 -5.25
C ALA A 150 -15.40 -10.40 -6.25
N MET A 151 -14.44 -9.57 -5.83
CA MET A 151 -13.76 -8.61 -6.71
C MET A 151 -12.98 -9.29 -7.83
N LYS A 152 -12.20 -10.34 -7.51
CA LYS A 152 -11.49 -11.13 -8.53
C LYS A 152 -12.44 -11.63 -9.58
N ARG A 153 -13.60 -12.24 -9.20
CA ARG A 153 -14.63 -12.66 -10.13
C ARG A 153 -15.11 -11.49 -11.00
N ARG A 154 -15.38 -10.33 -10.41
CA ARG A 154 -15.85 -9.15 -11.14
C ARG A 154 -14.81 -8.66 -12.16
N TYR A 155 -13.54 -8.59 -11.79
CA TYR A 155 -12.45 -8.17 -12.69
C TYR A 155 -12.15 -9.18 -13.80
N TYR A 156 -12.37 -10.47 -13.58
CA TYR A 156 -12.30 -11.47 -14.66
C TYR A 156 -13.42 -11.30 -15.68
N MET A 157 -14.60 -10.86 -15.27
CA MET A 157 -15.77 -10.74 -16.14
C MET A 157 -15.92 -9.35 -16.79
N LYS A 158 -15.41 -8.33 -16.15
CA LYS A 158 -15.50 -6.93 -16.59
C LYS A 158 -14.17 -6.25 -16.35
N ARG A 159 -13.87 -5.23 -17.18
CA ARG A 159 -12.70 -4.37 -16.93
C ARG A 159 -12.79 -3.71 -15.56
N SER A 160 -11.63 -3.40 -15.00
CA SER A 160 -11.51 -2.62 -13.77
C SER A 160 -12.23 -1.28 -13.91
N VAL A 161 -12.88 -0.85 -12.85
CA VAL A 161 -13.51 0.48 -12.75
C VAL A 161 -12.55 1.54 -12.20
N LEU A 162 -11.34 1.15 -11.81
CA LEU A 162 -10.40 2.01 -11.09
C LEU A 162 -10.04 3.26 -11.89
N THR A 163 -9.70 3.09 -13.16
CA THR A 163 -9.31 4.23 -14.03
C THR A 163 -10.43 5.26 -14.16
N ASN A 164 -11.67 4.82 -14.31
CA ASN A 164 -12.82 5.74 -14.39
C ASN A 164 -13.02 6.47 -13.06
N LEU A 165 -12.98 5.73 -11.94
CA LEU A 165 -13.10 6.30 -10.61
C LEU A 165 -12.01 7.35 -10.33
N MET A 166 -10.76 7.03 -10.64
CA MET A 166 -9.63 7.96 -10.46
C MET A 166 -9.80 9.20 -11.34
N SER A 167 -10.22 9.03 -12.59
CA SER A 167 -10.49 10.15 -13.50
C SER A 167 -11.61 11.05 -12.97
N ASP A 168 -12.70 10.49 -12.46
CA ASP A 168 -13.80 11.26 -11.88
C ASP A 168 -13.36 12.05 -10.64
N ILE A 169 -12.50 11.46 -9.80
CA ILE A 169 -11.92 12.12 -8.63
C ILE A 169 -11.03 13.31 -9.04
N LEU A 170 -10.14 13.11 -10.01
CA LEU A 170 -9.25 14.18 -10.48
C LEU A 170 -10.04 15.31 -11.18
N LEU A 171 -11.11 15.00 -11.91
CA LEU A 171 -12.00 16.01 -12.49
C LEU A 171 -12.71 16.84 -11.42
N LYS A 172 -13.13 16.23 -10.31
CA LYS A 172 -13.75 16.93 -9.18
C LYS A 172 -12.76 17.74 -8.36
N ASN A 173 -11.48 17.35 -8.35
CA ASN A 173 -10.41 17.94 -7.55
C ASN A 173 -9.22 18.33 -8.45
N PRO A 174 -9.32 19.37 -9.28
CA PRO A 174 -8.29 19.71 -10.27
C PRO A 174 -6.90 19.96 -9.69
N VAL A 175 -6.82 20.46 -8.43
CA VAL A 175 -5.55 20.70 -7.73
C VAL A 175 -4.76 19.41 -7.52
N MET A 176 -5.45 18.28 -7.33
CA MET A 176 -4.79 16.97 -7.19
C MET A 176 -4.15 16.50 -8.50
N SER A 177 -4.59 16.98 -9.66
CA SER A 177 -4.13 16.48 -10.97
C SER A 177 -2.63 16.65 -11.20
N GLU A 178 -2.00 17.63 -10.57
CA GLU A 178 -0.57 17.87 -10.69
C GLU A 178 0.26 16.71 -10.14
N GLU A 179 -0.12 16.17 -8.98
CA GLU A 179 0.64 15.15 -8.27
C GLU A 179 0.06 13.74 -8.45
N PHE A 180 -1.27 13.62 -8.60
CA PHE A 180 -1.96 12.32 -8.58
C PHE A 180 -2.29 11.77 -9.99
N SER A 181 -1.92 12.45 -11.07
CA SER A 181 -2.12 11.95 -12.43
C SER A 181 -1.11 10.86 -12.78
N HIS A 182 -1.45 10.06 -13.80
CA HIS A 182 -0.54 9.06 -14.36
C HIS A 182 0.68 9.73 -15.01
N GLN A 183 1.87 9.28 -14.64
CA GLN A 183 3.14 9.92 -14.98
C GLN A 183 3.69 9.56 -16.38
N GLY A 184 2.89 8.85 -17.18
CA GLY A 184 3.30 8.40 -18.52
C GLY A 184 4.04 7.06 -18.50
N VAL A 185 3.81 6.25 -19.54
CA VAL A 185 4.40 4.89 -19.63
C VAL A 185 5.92 4.91 -19.79
N ASP A 186 6.48 5.98 -20.34
CA ASP A 186 7.92 6.14 -20.58
C ASP A 186 8.71 6.40 -19.27
N SER A 187 8.04 6.83 -18.22
CA SER A 187 8.63 7.03 -16.89
C SER A 187 8.61 5.76 -16.03
N ASP A 188 7.86 4.72 -16.41
CA ASP A 188 7.85 3.41 -15.77
C ASP A 188 9.06 2.57 -16.20
N VAL A 189 10.22 2.85 -15.62
CA VAL A 189 11.49 2.21 -15.97
C VAL A 189 11.98 1.31 -14.85
N LEU A 190 12.06 0.02 -15.14
CA LEU A 190 12.71 -0.96 -14.26
C LEU A 190 14.16 -1.16 -14.72
N PHE A 191 15.12 -0.85 -13.88
CA PHE A 191 16.52 -1.16 -14.14
C PHE A 191 16.89 -2.56 -13.65
N ARG A 192 18.00 -3.10 -14.19
CA ARG A 192 18.59 -4.35 -13.70
C ARG A 192 18.98 -4.19 -12.24
N ALA A 193 18.83 -5.24 -11.45
CA ALA A 193 19.12 -5.23 -10.02
C ALA A 193 20.61 -4.96 -9.69
N ASP A 194 21.50 -5.19 -10.65
CA ASP A 194 22.93 -4.96 -10.53
C ASP A 194 23.38 -3.59 -11.08
N HIS A 195 22.47 -2.77 -11.55
CA HIS A 195 22.72 -1.39 -12.01
C HIS A 195 22.25 -0.40 -10.95
N ASP A 196 23.18 0.28 -10.32
CA ASP A 196 22.88 1.26 -9.30
C ASP A 196 22.64 2.66 -9.92
N HIS A 197 21.83 3.46 -9.25
CA HIS A 197 21.52 4.82 -9.66
C HIS A 197 22.78 5.69 -9.70
N VAL A 198 22.92 6.48 -10.76
CA VAL A 198 23.94 7.52 -10.87
C VAL A 198 23.46 8.75 -10.11
N ALA A 199 24.33 9.53 -9.51
CA ALA A 199 23.99 10.68 -8.68
C ALA A 199 22.94 11.63 -9.32
N GLY A 200 22.04 12.18 -8.50
CA GLY A 200 20.96 13.07 -8.90
C GLY A 200 19.64 12.71 -8.23
N SER A 201 18.63 13.54 -8.44
CA SER A 201 17.25 13.32 -7.90
C SER A 201 16.37 12.50 -8.84
N ASP A 202 16.80 12.32 -10.09
CA ASP A 202 16.07 11.59 -11.13
C ASP A 202 16.98 10.65 -11.93
N CYS A 203 16.41 9.88 -12.83
CA CYS A 203 17.16 8.92 -13.67
C CYS A 203 17.60 9.49 -15.02
N ALA A 204 17.69 10.82 -15.19
CA ALA A 204 18.10 11.44 -16.45
C ALA A 204 19.50 11.01 -16.89
N ASN A 205 20.42 10.81 -15.94
CA ASN A 205 21.79 10.39 -16.16
C ASN A 205 21.99 8.86 -16.11
N CYS A 206 20.94 8.09 -15.83
CA CYS A 206 21.04 6.62 -15.77
C CYS A 206 21.09 6.03 -17.18
N ASN A 207 21.96 5.00 -17.34
CA ASN A 207 22.10 4.33 -18.63
C ASN A 207 20.86 3.49 -18.96
N ARG A 208 20.01 3.99 -19.88
CA ARG A 208 18.79 3.32 -20.35
C ARG A 208 19.02 1.94 -20.99
N VAL A 209 20.23 1.61 -21.45
CA VAL A 209 20.58 0.25 -21.93
C VAL A 209 20.48 -0.77 -20.81
N MET A 210 20.62 -0.36 -19.56
CA MET A 210 20.49 -1.20 -18.38
C MET A 210 19.06 -1.35 -17.88
N ALA A 211 18.10 -0.74 -18.56
CA ALA A 211 16.68 -0.95 -18.29
C ALA A 211 16.23 -2.33 -18.81
N MET A 212 15.37 -2.96 -18.03
CA MET A 212 14.75 -4.24 -18.39
C MET A 212 13.69 -4.02 -19.48
N VAL A 213 13.84 -4.69 -20.61
CA VAL A 213 12.83 -4.69 -21.67
C VAL A 213 11.65 -5.53 -21.21
N ARG A 214 10.47 -4.91 -21.12
CA ARG A 214 9.23 -5.57 -20.76
C ARG A 214 8.23 -5.49 -21.91
N PRO A 215 7.45 -6.56 -22.19
CA PRO A 215 6.41 -6.49 -23.21
C PRO A 215 5.41 -5.36 -22.92
N PRO A 216 4.92 -4.64 -23.93
CA PRO A 216 3.90 -3.63 -23.72
C PRO A 216 2.63 -4.28 -23.17
N ARG A 217 1.95 -3.59 -22.24
CA ARG A 217 0.63 -4.02 -21.76
C ARG A 217 -0.45 -3.62 -22.76
N PRO A 218 -1.51 -4.44 -22.93
CA PRO A 218 -2.63 -4.09 -23.82
C PRO A 218 -3.37 -2.82 -23.41
N THR A 219 -3.34 -2.48 -22.12
CA THR A 219 -3.96 -1.28 -21.54
C THR A 219 -3.05 -0.64 -20.51
N SER A 220 -3.24 0.64 -20.26
CA SER A 220 -2.59 1.40 -19.18
C SER A 220 -3.29 1.23 -17.83
N GLU A 221 -4.33 0.38 -17.75
CA GLU A 221 -5.03 0.15 -16.48
C GLU A 221 -4.12 -0.48 -15.43
N PRO A 222 -4.18 -0.01 -14.18
CA PRO A 222 -3.49 -0.63 -13.06
C PRO A 222 -3.89 -2.10 -12.91
N ARG A 223 -2.91 -2.99 -12.70
CA ARG A 223 -3.17 -4.39 -12.36
C ARG A 223 -3.17 -4.59 -10.87
N ILE A 224 -4.00 -5.52 -10.42
CA ILE A 224 -4.10 -5.89 -9.01
C ILE A 224 -3.38 -7.22 -8.81
N HIS A 225 -2.37 -7.20 -7.96
CA HIS A 225 -1.59 -8.36 -7.56
C HIS A 225 -1.98 -8.77 -6.15
N TYR A 226 -2.14 -10.06 -5.93
CA TYR A 226 -2.56 -10.62 -4.65
C TYR A 226 -1.48 -11.56 -4.13
N GLY A 227 -0.98 -11.31 -2.93
CA GLY A 227 0.07 -12.15 -2.36
C GLY A 227 0.78 -11.54 -1.17
N LEU A 228 2.07 -11.89 -1.02
CA LEU A 228 2.87 -11.56 0.14
C LEU A 228 3.46 -10.15 0.04
N ILE A 229 3.24 -9.36 1.08
CA ILE A 229 3.85 -8.04 1.28
C ILE A 229 4.98 -8.17 2.30
N GLY A 230 6.17 -7.68 1.96
CA GLY A 230 7.30 -7.55 2.88
C GLY A 230 7.19 -6.25 3.67
N SER A 231 7.13 -6.35 4.99
CA SER A 231 7.02 -5.21 5.90
C SER A 231 8.22 -5.12 6.83
N GLY A 232 8.76 -3.92 7.09
CA GLY A 232 9.90 -3.74 7.97
C GLY A 232 10.31 -2.28 8.12
N ASN A 233 11.16 -1.96 9.11
CA ASN A 233 11.55 -0.58 9.42
C ASN A 233 12.65 0.00 8.53
N GLN A 234 12.83 -0.53 7.32
CA GLN A 234 13.87 -0.10 6.40
C GLN A 234 13.26 0.29 5.04
N VAL A 235 13.65 1.44 4.52
CA VAL A 235 13.42 1.79 3.12
C VAL A 235 14.37 0.97 2.25
N ILE A 236 13.85 0.10 1.42
CA ILE A 236 14.66 -0.73 0.52
C ILE A 236 15.02 0.10 -0.73
N LYS A 237 16.33 0.34 -0.91
CA LYS A 237 16.93 1.00 -2.08
C LYS A 237 18.04 0.12 -2.71
N ASN A 238 17.82 -1.19 -2.73
CA ASN A 238 18.83 -2.15 -3.21
C ASN A 238 18.18 -3.29 -4.00
N GLY A 239 18.33 -3.28 -5.31
CA GLY A 239 17.73 -4.26 -6.22
C GLY A 239 18.16 -5.70 -5.94
N ARG A 240 19.44 -5.93 -5.58
CA ARG A 240 19.96 -7.27 -5.26
C ARG A 240 19.35 -7.82 -3.95
N PHE A 241 19.20 -6.95 -2.94
CA PHE A 241 18.54 -7.32 -1.68
C PHE A 241 17.06 -7.62 -1.89
N ARG A 242 16.37 -6.76 -2.65
CA ARG A 242 14.99 -6.95 -3.09
C ARG A 242 14.79 -8.33 -3.74
N ASP A 243 15.61 -8.64 -4.74
CA ASP A 243 15.50 -9.88 -5.51
C ASP A 243 15.78 -11.13 -4.66
N ARG A 244 16.76 -11.07 -3.75
CA ARG A 244 17.04 -12.15 -2.78
C ARG A 244 15.82 -12.47 -1.91
N LEU A 245 15.16 -11.44 -1.34
CA LEU A 245 13.96 -11.64 -0.50
C LEU A 245 12.77 -12.13 -1.33
N ARG A 246 12.63 -11.67 -2.58
CA ARG A 246 11.64 -12.22 -3.53
C ARG A 246 11.84 -13.72 -3.74
N GLU A 247 13.07 -14.14 -4.06
CA GLU A 247 13.40 -15.54 -4.33
C GLU A 247 13.17 -16.42 -3.11
N LYS A 248 13.51 -15.92 -1.94
CA LYS A 248 13.36 -16.65 -0.68
C LYS A 248 11.90 -16.78 -0.21
N HIS A 249 11.07 -15.73 -0.40
CA HIS A 249 9.75 -15.62 0.24
C HIS A 249 8.59 -15.39 -0.73
N GLY A 250 8.85 -14.99 -1.98
CA GLY A 250 7.79 -14.64 -2.93
C GLY A 250 7.14 -13.28 -2.68
N ILE A 251 7.88 -12.33 -2.08
CA ILE A 251 7.41 -10.97 -1.78
C ILE A 251 7.09 -10.22 -3.08
N LEU A 252 5.96 -9.51 -3.10
CA LEU A 252 5.48 -8.71 -4.25
C LEU A 252 5.78 -7.22 -4.12
N CYS A 253 5.86 -6.68 -2.90
CA CYS A 253 6.27 -5.29 -2.63
C CYS A 253 6.82 -5.15 -1.22
N PHE A 254 7.54 -4.05 -0.96
CA PHE A 254 8.06 -3.68 0.36
C PHE A 254 7.44 -2.38 0.85
N GLU A 255 7.07 -2.37 2.14
CA GLU A 255 6.52 -1.20 2.84
C GLU A 255 6.94 -1.22 4.33
N MET A 256 6.49 -0.26 5.14
CA MET A 256 7.05 -0.07 6.47
C MET A 256 6.02 -0.13 7.63
N GLU A 257 4.74 -0.34 7.38
CA GLU A 257 3.68 -0.20 8.39
C GLU A 257 2.82 -1.46 8.58
N GLY A 258 2.65 -2.24 7.53
CA GLY A 258 1.67 -3.33 7.47
C GLY A 258 1.80 -4.35 8.59
N ALA A 259 3.03 -4.77 8.93
CA ALA A 259 3.24 -5.74 10.02
C ALA A 259 2.78 -5.20 11.37
N GLY A 260 2.99 -3.90 11.63
CA GLY A 260 2.48 -3.25 12.84
C GLY A 260 0.95 -3.20 12.88
N ALA A 261 0.33 -2.79 11.77
CA ALA A 261 -1.12 -2.69 11.67
C ALA A 261 -1.82 -4.05 11.86
N VAL A 262 -1.39 -5.10 11.14
CA VAL A 262 -2.02 -6.45 11.22
C VAL A 262 -1.84 -7.12 12.58
N GLU A 263 -0.82 -6.74 13.33
CA GLU A 263 -0.62 -7.22 14.68
C GLU A 263 -1.51 -6.51 15.71
N ALA A 264 -1.72 -5.21 15.51
CA ALA A 264 -2.49 -4.38 16.43
C ALA A 264 -4.01 -4.61 16.34
N PHE A 265 -4.52 -4.86 15.12
CA PHE A 265 -5.95 -5.07 14.86
C PHE A 265 -6.14 -5.86 13.55
N PRO A 266 -7.25 -6.64 13.38
CA PRO A 266 -7.54 -7.31 12.12
C PRO A 266 -7.50 -6.35 10.94
N SER A 267 -6.52 -6.51 10.04
CA SER A 267 -6.25 -5.52 8.99
C SER A 267 -5.95 -6.18 7.64
N LEU A 268 -6.36 -5.50 6.56
CA LEU A 268 -5.95 -5.80 5.20
C LEU A 268 -4.97 -4.73 4.73
N VAL A 269 -3.84 -5.12 4.15
CA VAL A 269 -2.83 -4.20 3.62
C VAL A 269 -3.01 -4.07 2.10
N ILE A 270 -3.12 -2.83 1.61
CA ILE A 270 -3.30 -2.47 0.20
C ILE A 270 -2.24 -1.44 -0.15
N ARG A 271 -1.45 -1.71 -1.18
CA ARG A 271 -0.31 -0.87 -1.55
C ARG A 271 -0.30 -0.54 -3.04
N GLY A 272 -0.26 0.75 -3.37
CA GLY A 272 0.03 1.23 -4.71
C GLY A 272 1.54 1.27 -4.95
N ILE A 273 1.98 0.84 -6.13
CA ILE A 273 3.40 0.72 -6.44
C ILE A 273 3.93 2.03 -6.98
N CYS A 274 4.83 2.67 -6.24
CA CYS A 274 5.42 3.97 -6.57
C CYS A 274 6.88 3.92 -7.02
N ASP A 275 7.59 2.85 -6.73
CA ASP A 275 8.99 2.60 -7.10
C ASP A 275 9.28 1.09 -7.17
N TYR A 276 10.52 0.69 -7.46
CA TYR A 276 10.91 -0.72 -7.56
C TYR A 276 11.82 -1.21 -6.43
N ALA A 277 11.79 -0.58 -5.27
CA ALA A 277 12.60 -0.94 -4.11
C ALA A 277 14.10 -1.09 -4.44
N ASP A 278 14.63 -0.24 -5.32
CA ASP A 278 16.02 -0.20 -5.72
C ASP A 278 16.61 1.22 -5.58
N SER A 279 17.84 1.42 -6.00
CA SER A 279 18.53 2.71 -5.89
C SER A 279 17.94 3.82 -6.78
N HIS A 280 17.09 3.49 -7.76
CA HIS A 280 16.41 4.43 -8.66
C HIS A 280 15.10 5.01 -8.07
N LYS A 281 14.78 4.68 -6.82
CA LYS A 281 13.61 5.21 -6.11
C LYS A 281 13.60 6.74 -6.15
N ASN A 282 12.46 7.29 -6.61
CA ASN A 282 12.11 8.70 -6.59
C ASN A 282 10.62 8.85 -6.26
N ASP A 283 10.14 10.08 -6.10
CA ASP A 283 8.80 10.35 -5.60
C ASP A 283 7.75 10.59 -6.71
N LEU A 284 8.16 10.52 -7.97
CA LEU A 284 7.33 10.88 -9.14
C LEU A 284 5.97 10.16 -9.19
N TRP A 285 5.95 8.87 -8.79
CA TRP A 285 4.74 8.06 -8.87
C TRP A 285 3.96 7.97 -7.56
N GLN A 286 4.39 8.64 -6.48
CA GLN A 286 3.77 8.49 -5.15
C GLN A 286 2.30 8.87 -5.14
N GLY A 287 1.93 10.03 -5.69
CA GLY A 287 0.54 10.48 -5.74
C GLY A 287 -0.36 9.54 -6.54
N TYR A 288 0.06 9.16 -7.76
CA TYR A 288 -0.72 8.23 -8.58
C TYR A 288 -0.87 6.86 -7.92
N ALA A 289 0.19 6.32 -7.32
CA ALA A 289 0.16 5.05 -6.61
C ALA A 289 -0.78 5.10 -5.39
N ALA A 290 -0.75 6.19 -4.61
CA ALA A 290 -1.66 6.38 -3.49
C ALA A 290 -3.12 6.44 -3.95
N LEU A 291 -3.40 7.18 -5.03
CA LEU A 291 -4.74 7.28 -5.61
C LEU A 291 -5.24 5.92 -6.11
N THR A 292 -4.38 5.13 -6.74
CA THR A 292 -4.74 3.79 -7.23
C THR A 292 -5.05 2.82 -6.08
N ALA A 293 -4.23 2.85 -5.02
CA ALA A 293 -4.48 2.04 -3.82
C ALA A 293 -5.80 2.43 -3.13
N ALA A 294 -6.07 3.73 -3.01
CA ALA A 294 -7.31 4.26 -2.44
C ALA A 294 -8.53 3.91 -3.29
N ALA A 295 -8.42 3.99 -4.63
CA ALA A 295 -9.48 3.58 -5.55
C ALA A 295 -9.81 2.08 -5.42
N TYR A 296 -8.78 1.22 -5.28
CA TYR A 296 -9.01 -0.20 -5.00
C TYR A 296 -9.69 -0.42 -3.65
N ALA A 297 -9.25 0.27 -2.60
CA ALA A 297 -9.83 0.16 -1.27
C ALA A 297 -11.31 0.59 -1.26
N ARG A 298 -11.66 1.68 -1.96
CA ARG A 298 -13.06 2.11 -2.16
C ARG A 298 -13.89 1.05 -2.90
N ASP A 299 -13.35 0.46 -3.97
CA ASP A 299 -14.06 -0.54 -4.78
C ASP A 299 -14.25 -1.87 -4.01
N LEU A 300 -13.43 -2.13 -2.98
CA LEU A 300 -13.54 -3.27 -2.07
C LEU A 300 -14.72 -3.11 -1.09
N LEU A 301 -14.98 -1.89 -0.62
CA LEU A 301 -16.06 -1.55 0.31
C LEU A 301 -17.41 -1.41 -0.42
#